data_f666f4b202a2a4d2bf0795317aab856f
#
_entry.id   f666f4b202a2a4d2bf0795317aab856f
#
_cell.length_a   1.000
_cell.length_b   1.000
_cell.length_c   1.000
_cell.angle_alpha   90.00
_cell.angle_beta   90.00
_cell.angle_gamma   90.00
#
_symmetry.space_group_name_H-M   'P 1'
#
loop_
_entity.id
_entity.type
_entity.pdbx_description
1 polymer ?
#
loop_
_entity_poly.entity_id
_entity_poly.type
_entity_poly.pdbx_seq_one_letter_code
_entity_poly.pdbx_strand_id
1 'polypeptide(L)'
;MTRNDELIFSPLLPAHIDQMAQIEIECFSVPWSREALEEELENPYAHYVVCCDPHGNVMGYIGSRIVLDEADITNVAVRPPYRRRGIAARLVSMMLEQMAEKGVVSVLLEVRESNLPAQNCYAQAGFTVVGRRKNYYELPKEDALLMGRQLI
;
A
#
# COMPACT_ATOMS: atom_id res chain seq x y z
N MET A 1 -16.23 19.64 10.74
CA MET A 1 -15.76 19.10 10.41
C MET A 1 -15.48 18.15 10.79
N THR A 2 -15.41 17.81 10.75
CA THR A 2 -15.15 17.00 11.15
C THR A 2 -14.14 16.47 11.25
N ARG A 3 -13.86 16.42 11.62
CA ARG A 3 -13.02 15.97 11.67
C ARG A 3 -12.67 14.99 11.93
N ASN A 4 -12.60 14.76 12.18
CA ASN A 4 -12.34 13.98 12.44
C ASN A 4 -11.95 13.12 12.46
N ASP A 5 -12.33 13.30 12.90
CA ASP A 5 -11.67 12.49 11.98
C ASP A 5 -10.81 11.42 12.58
N GLU A 6 -11.47 10.54 13.20
CA GLU A 6 -10.79 9.38 13.72
C GLU A 6 -10.40 8.45 12.59
N LEU A 7 -9.15 8.00 12.63
CA LEU A 7 -8.65 6.97 11.72
C LEU A 7 -8.42 5.72 12.54
N ILE A 8 -9.01 4.63 12.11
CA ILE A 8 -8.88 3.36 12.81
C ILE A 8 -8.08 2.42 11.90
N PHE A 9 -6.95 1.96 12.40
CA PHE A 9 -6.04 1.08 11.65
C PHE A 9 -6.16 -0.34 12.18
N SER A 10 -6.23 -1.30 11.26
CA SER A 10 -6.36 -2.70 11.62
C SER A 10 -5.66 -3.58 10.59
N PRO A 11 -5.42 -4.87 10.92
CA PRO A 11 -5.01 -5.81 9.88
C PRO A 11 -6.14 -6.05 8.89
N LEU A 12 -5.85 -6.76 7.81
CA LEU A 12 -6.84 -7.14 6.82
C LEU A 12 -7.84 -8.10 7.44
N LEU A 13 -9.13 -7.78 7.29
CA LEU A 13 -10.23 -8.60 7.82
C LEU A 13 -11.18 -8.95 6.68
N PRO A 14 -11.93 -10.07 6.81
CA PRO A 14 -12.91 -10.44 5.78
C PRO A 14 -13.91 -9.33 5.46
N ALA A 15 -14.29 -8.53 6.46
CA ALA A 15 -15.25 -7.44 6.28
C ALA A 15 -14.72 -6.33 5.37
N HIS A 16 -13.41 -6.27 5.11
CA HIS A 16 -12.82 -5.23 4.28
C HIS A 16 -12.85 -5.55 2.80
N ILE A 17 -12.99 -6.83 2.43
CA ILE A 17 -12.71 -7.31 1.07
C ILE A 17 -13.59 -6.64 0.01
N ASP A 18 -14.89 -6.55 0.26
CA ASP A 18 -15.80 -5.96 -0.72
C ASP A 18 -15.45 -4.50 -0.99
N GLN A 19 -15.17 -3.75 0.05
CA GLN A 19 -14.81 -2.34 -0.10
C GLN A 19 -13.45 -2.19 -0.79
N MET A 20 -12.49 -3.05 -0.46
CA MET A 20 -11.18 -3.00 -1.09
C MET A 20 -11.25 -3.32 -2.57
N ALA A 21 -12.09 -4.29 -2.96
CA ALA A 21 -12.29 -4.59 -4.37
C ALA A 21 -12.84 -3.38 -5.12
N GLN A 22 -13.75 -2.63 -4.49
CA GLN A 22 -14.29 -1.42 -5.10
C GLN A 22 -13.22 -0.33 -5.19
N ILE A 23 -12.39 -0.19 -4.16
CA ILE A 23 -11.30 0.78 -4.16
C ILE A 23 -10.29 0.47 -5.27
N GLU A 24 -10.00 -0.82 -5.49
CA GLU A 24 -9.11 -1.22 -6.58
C GLU A 24 -9.64 -0.74 -7.93
N ILE A 25 -10.94 -0.90 -8.16
CA ILE A 25 -11.56 -0.44 -9.40
C ILE A 25 -11.48 1.09 -9.52
N GLU A 26 -11.66 1.80 -8.41
CA GLU A 26 -11.60 3.27 -8.40
C GLU A 26 -10.20 3.81 -8.63
N CYS A 27 -9.18 3.09 -8.18
CA CYS A 27 -7.82 3.62 -8.10
C CYS A 27 -6.86 3.10 -9.16
N PHE A 28 -7.12 1.93 -9.73
CA PHE A 28 -6.13 1.26 -10.60
C PHE A 28 -6.72 0.84 -11.93
N SER A 29 -5.91 0.97 -12.99
CA SER A 29 -6.31 0.53 -14.33
C SER A 29 -6.32 -0.99 -14.46
N VAL A 30 -5.52 -1.69 -13.66
CA VAL A 30 -5.51 -3.15 -13.59
C VAL A 30 -5.73 -3.53 -12.12
N PRO A 31 -7.00 -3.56 -11.69
CA PRO A 31 -7.29 -3.80 -10.28
C PRO A 31 -7.09 -5.26 -9.91
N TRP A 32 -6.75 -5.50 -8.64
CA TRP A 32 -6.81 -6.85 -8.07
C TRP A 32 -8.27 -7.27 -8.02
N SER A 33 -8.53 -8.53 -8.32
CA SER A 33 -9.88 -9.08 -8.21
C SER A 33 -10.25 -9.32 -6.74
N ARG A 34 -11.55 -9.43 -6.51
CA ARG A 34 -12.05 -9.77 -5.18
C ARG A 34 -11.44 -11.10 -4.70
N GLU A 35 -11.35 -12.07 -5.60
CA GLU A 35 -10.78 -13.39 -5.26
C GLU A 35 -9.31 -13.27 -4.87
N ALA A 36 -8.55 -12.45 -5.59
CA ALA A 36 -7.14 -12.25 -5.25
C ALA A 36 -6.98 -11.61 -3.87
N LEU A 37 -7.86 -10.67 -3.53
CA LEU A 37 -7.85 -10.05 -2.21
C LEU A 37 -8.24 -11.04 -1.12
N GLU A 38 -9.21 -11.91 -1.40
CA GLU A 38 -9.60 -12.95 -0.45
C GLU A 38 -8.44 -13.91 -0.16
N GLU A 39 -7.66 -14.24 -1.19
CA GLU A 39 -6.50 -15.12 -1.02
C GLU A 39 -5.46 -14.52 -0.09
N GLU A 40 -5.38 -13.19 -0.03
CA GLU A 40 -4.45 -12.52 0.88
C GLU A 40 -4.77 -12.78 2.35
N LEU A 41 -6.04 -13.04 2.67
CA LEU A 41 -6.42 -13.39 4.05
C LEU A 41 -5.76 -14.67 4.52
N GLU A 42 -5.51 -15.60 3.59
CA GLU A 42 -4.94 -16.91 3.90
C GLU A 42 -3.45 -16.97 3.63
N ASN A 43 -2.87 -15.95 3.03
CA ASN A 43 -1.46 -15.96 2.62
C ASN A 43 -0.57 -15.61 3.83
N PRO A 44 0.26 -16.56 4.30
CA PRO A 44 1.08 -16.30 5.49
C PRO A 44 2.15 -15.23 5.28
N TYR A 45 2.47 -14.91 4.03
CA TYR A 45 3.45 -13.87 3.73
C TYR A 45 2.83 -12.49 3.55
N ALA A 46 1.50 -12.42 3.40
CA ALA A 46 0.82 -11.14 3.21
C ALA A 46 0.66 -10.43 4.54
N HIS A 47 0.91 -9.13 4.53
CA HIS A 47 0.78 -8.30 5.72
C HIS A 47 0.19 -6.97 5.31
N TYR A 48 -0.98 -6.64 5.85
CA TYR A 48 -1.75 -5.47 5.46
C TYR A 48 -2.04 -4.56 6.65
N VAL A 49 -2.19 -3.27 6.36
CA VAL A 49 -2.78 -2.33 7.29
C VAL A 49 -3.93 -1.65 6.55
N VAL A 50 -5.11 -1.66 7.16
CA VAL A 50 -6.31 -1.07 6.58
C VAL A 50 -6.74 0.10 7.47
N CYS A 51 -7.06 1.23 6.84
CA CYS A 51 -7.50 2.44 7.53
C CYS A 51 -9.00 2.62 7.29
N CYS A 52 -9.76 2.67 8.37
CA CYS A 52 -11.22 2.85 8.33
C CYS A 52 -11.64 4.05 9.15
N ASP A 53 -12.85 4.53 8.88
CA ASP A 53 -13.50 5.49 9.76
C ASP A 53 -14.20 4.72 10.90
N PRO A 54 -14.78 5.43 11.91
CA PRO A 54 -15.46 4.75 13.02
C PRO A 54 -16.68 3.94 12.62
N HIS A 55 -17.20 4.14 11.41
CA HIS A 55 -18.38 3.40 10.92
C HIS A 55 -17.98 2.17 10.10
N GLY A 56 -16.69 1.88 10.00
CA GLY A 56 -16.22 0.72 9.25
C GLY A 56 -16.03 0.96 7.76
N ASN A 57 -16.10 2.21 7.31
CA ASN A 57 -15.85 2.53 5.91
C ASN A 57 -14.33 2.54 5.65
N VAL A 58 -13.88 1.74 4.68
CA VAL A 58 -12.46 1.66 4.33
C VAL A 58 -12.08 2.93 3.58
N MET A 59 -11.08 3.64 4.09
CA MET A 59 -10.58 4.88 3.50
C MET A 59 -9.34 4.63 2.66
N GLY A 60 -8.56 3.62 3.02
CA GLY A 60 -7.36 3.24 2.31
C GLY A 60 -6.70 2.05 2.95
N TYR A 61 -5.63 1.55 2.30
CA TYR A 61 -4.91 0.39 2.80
C TYR A 61 -3.53 0.30 2.17
N ILE A 62 -2.67 -0.47 2.80
CA ILE A 62 -1.36 -0.83 2.28
C ILE A 62 -1.18 -2.34 2.43
N GLY A 63 -0.68 -2.98 1.38
CA GLY A 63 -0.38 -4.40 1.39
C GLY A 63 1.09 -4.64 1.17
N SER A 64 1.57 -5.76 1.67
CA SER A 64 2.97 -6.13 1.54
C SER A 64 3.12 -7.63 1.59
N ARG A 65 4.29 -8.11 1.18
CA ARG A 65 4.75 -9.48 1.38
C ARG A 65 6.05 -9.44 2.15
N ILE A 66 6.10 -10.24 3.21
CA ILE A 66 7.27 -10.35 4.06
C ILE A 66 7.76 -11.78 4.01
N VAL A 67 8.99 -11.99 3.57
CA VAL A 67 9.62 -13.31 3.52
C VAL A 67 10.97 -13.18 4.21
N LEU A 68 11.09 -13.80 5.38
CA LEU A 68 12.29 -13.73 6.22
C LEU A 68 12.60 -12.26 6.56
N ASP A 69 13.73 -11.74 6.12
CA ASP A 69 14.15 -10.37 6.45
C ASP A 69 13.96 -9.37 5.30
N GLU A 70 13.22 -9.79 4.25
CA GLU A 70 12.95 -8.93 3.09
C GLU A 70 11.46 -8.73 2.90
N ALA A 71 11.09 -7.57 2.40
CA ALA A 71 9.69 -7.27 2.16
C ALA A 71 9.50 -6.48 0.87
N ASP A 72 8.31 -6.65 0.28
CA ASP A 72 7.85 -5.86 -0.85
C ASP A 72 6.55 -5.20 -0.47
N ILE A 73 6.40 -3.92 -0.76
CA ILE A 73 5.10 -3.27 -0.69
C ILE A 73 4.40 -3.54 -2.01
N THR A 74 3.23 -4.17 -1.95
CA THR A 74 2.53 -4.66 -3.14
C THR A 74 1.47 -3.70 -3.65
N ASN A 75 0.77 -3.00 -2.75
CA ASN A 75 -0.25 -2.05 -3.15
C ASN A 75 -0.50 -1.03 -2.05
N VAL A 76 -0.75 0.20 -2.46
CA VAL A 76 -1.14 1.28 -1.56
C VAL A 76 -2.28 2.01 -2.26
N ALA A 77 -3.40 2.17 -1.59
CA ALA A 77 -4.55 2.85 -2.16
C ALA A 77 -5.22 3.71 -1.09
N VAL A 78 -5.64 4.92 -1.50
CA VAL A 78 -6.48 5.79 -0.68
C VAL A 78 -7.63 6.22 -1.57
N ARG A 79 -8.86 6.06 -1.11
CA ARG A 79 -10.04 6.44 -1.88
C ARG A 79 -10.00 7.94 -2.17
N PRO A 80 -10.42 8.36 -3.38
CA PRO A 80 -10.31 9.75 -3.77
C PRO A 80 -10.84 10.77 -2.77
N PRO A 81 -12.03 10.58 -2.14
CA PRO A 81 -12.53 11.58 -1.19
C PRO A 81 -11.65 11.79 0.04
N TYR A 82 -10.78 10.82 0.35
CA TYR A 82 -9.95 10.88 1.56
C TYR A 82 -8.50 11.25 1.28
N ARG A 83 -8.17 11.58 0.03
CA ARG A 83 -6.81 11.95 -0.34
C ARG A 83 -6.44 13.32 0.22
N ARG A 84 -5.14 13.59 0.30
CA ARG A 84 -4.57 14.83 0.82
C ARG A 84 -4.80 15.03 2.31
N ARG A 85 -4.98 13.93 3.04
CA ARG A 85 -5.12 13.95 4.51
C ARG A 85 -3.97 13.23 5.19
N GLY A 86 -2.93 12.84 4.43
CA GLY A 86 -1.77 12.16 4.98
C GLY A 86 -2.00 10.69 5.31
N ILE A 87 -3.09 10.10 4.81
CA ILE A 87 -3.39 8.69 5.11
C ILE A 87 -2.34 7.77 4.52
N ALA A 88 -1.95 7.98 3.25
CA ALA A 88 -0.93 7.15 2.61
C ALA A 88 0.38 7.20 3.39
N ALA A 89 0.81 8.39 3.81
CA ALA A 89 2.04 8.54 4.58
C ALA A 89 1.96 7.80 5.90
N ARG A 90 0.82 7.84 6.58
CA ARG A 90 0.63 7.12 7.83
C ARG A 90 0.64 5.61 7.62
N LEU A 91 -0.01 5.13 6.54
CA LEU A 91 -0.01 3.71 6.22
C LEU A 91 1.40 3.21 5.95
N VAL A 92 2.18 3.94 5.17
CA VAL A 92 3.57 3.58 4.88
C VAL A 92 4.39 3.55 6.17
N SER A 93 4.25 4.59 7.00
CA SER A 93 4.98 4.67 8.27
C SER A 93 4.66 3.50 9.19
N MET A 94 3.37 3.18 9.34
CA MET A 94 2.94 2.06 10.19
C MET A 94 3.45 0.73 9.66
N MET A 95 3.41 0.54 8.34
CA MET A 95 3.91 -0.68 7.73
C MET A 95 5.40 -0.86 7.99
N LEU A 96 6.18 0.21 7.81
CA LEU A 96 7.63 0.14 8.05
C LEU A 96 7.95 -0.16 9.51
N GLU A 97 7.18 0.43 10.44
CA GLU A 97 7.35 0.11 11.86
C GLU A 97 7.09 -1.36 12.16
N GLN A 98 6.00 -1.90 11.60
CA GLN A 98 5.65 -3.30 11.81
C GLN A 98 6.67 -4.22 11.17
N MET A 99 7.18 -3.87 9.99
CA MET A 99 8.25 -4.62 9.33
C MET A 99 9.52 -4.66 10.17
N ALA A 100 9.91 -3.51 10.73
CA ALA A 100 11.09 -3.44 11.57
C ALA A 100 10.94 -4.34 12.81
N GLU A 101 9.75 -4.34 13.41
CA GLU A 101 9.47 -5.21 14.55
C GLU A 101 9.58 -6.68 14.20
N LYS A 102 9.32 -7.03 12.94
CA LYS A 102 9.40 -8.42 12.46
C LYS A 102 10.79 -8.80 11.98
N GLY A 103 11.75 -7.89 12.06
CA GLY A 103 13.12 -8.17 11.66
C GLY A 103 13.40 -7.96 10.18
N VAL A 104 12.53 -7.27 9.47
CA VAL A 104 12.77 -6.94 8.06
C VAL A 104 13.92 -5.93 7.98
N VAL A 105 14.89 -6.19 7.09
CA VAL A 105 16.04 -5.32 6.91
C VAL A 105 15.97 -4.51 5.63
N SER A 106 15.26 -5.00 4.60
CA SER A 106 15.14 -4.26 3.34
C SER A 106 13.73 -4.35 2.78
N VAL A 107 13.27 -3.25 2.17
CA VAL A 107 11.94 -3.14 1.60
C VAL A 107 12.06 -2.58 0.20
N LEU A 108 11.34 -3.20 -0.75
CA LEU A 108 11.28 -2.75 -2.14
C LEU A 108 9.84 -2.47 -2.55
N LEU A 109 9.68 -1.63 -3.55
CA LEU A 109 8.38 -1.41 -4.20
C LEU A 109 8.58 -0.96 -5.64
N GLU A 110 7.56 -1.17 -6.48
CA GLU A 110 7.50 -0.60 -7.81
C GLU A 110 6.47 0.53 -7.81
N VAL A 111 6.76 1.59 -8.57
CA VAL A 111 5.83 2.71 -8.73
C VAL A 111 5.92 3.20 -10.17
N ARG A 112 4.76 3.60 -10.75
CA ARG A 112 4.75 4.14 -12.10
C ARG A 112 5.64 5.38 -12.17
N GLU A 113 6.41 5.47 -13.24
CA GLU A 113 7.30 6.61 -13.46
C GLU A 113 6.54 7.94 -13.45
N SER A 114 5.28 7.93 -13.90
CA SER A 114 4.45 9.14 -13.95
C SER A 114 3.79 9.48 -12.62
N ASN A 115 3.82 8.57 -11.64
CA ASN A 115 3.10 8.77 -10.38
C ASN A 115 3.98 9.55 -9.39
N LEU A 116 4.08 10.86 -9.62
CA LEU A 116 4.93 11.73 -8.78
C LEU A 116 4.45 11.83 -7.33
N PRO A 117 3.13 11.93 -7.06
CA PRO A 117 2.69 11.98 -5.66
C PRO A 117 3.10 10.75 -4.86
N ALA A 118 3.00 9.56 -5.45
CA ALA A 118 3.40 8.33 -4.76
C ALA A 118 4.92 8.32 -4.55
N GLN A 119 5.69 8.69 -5.57
CA GLN A 119 7.14 8.76 -5.44
C GLN A 119 7.56 9.71 -4.32
N ASN A 120 6.91 10.86 -4.22
CA ASN A 120 7.19 11.83 -3.16
C ASN A 120 6.85 11.25 -1.79
N CYS A 121 5.73 10.55 -1.69
CA CYS A 121 5.33 9.90 -0.44
C CYS A 121 6.39 8.91 0.02
N TYR A 122 6.85 8.06 -0.90
CA TYR A 122 7.86 7.06 -0.57
C TYR A 122 9.22 7.70 -0.26
N ALA A 123 9.60 8.74 -1.01
CA ALA A 123 10.84 9.44 -0.75
C ALA A 123 10.84 10.05 0.66
N GLN A 124 9.73 10.63 1.08
CA GLN A 124 9.61 11.19 2.42
C GLN A 124 9.68 10.11 3.49
N ALA A 125 9.31 8.88 3.15
CA ALA A 125 9.42 7.73 4.04
C ALA A 125 10.80 7.08 4.01
N GLY A 126 11.75 7.68 3.28
CA GLY A 126 13.14 7.22 3.25
C GLY A 126 13.48 6.28 2.11
N PHE A 127 12.58 6.08 1.16
CA PHE A 127 12.88 5.26 -0.02
C PHE A 127 13.69 6.05 -1.03
N THR A 128 14.55 5.36 -1.76
CA THR A 128 15.32 5.95 -2.87
C THR A 128 15.15 5.07 -4.11
N VAL A 129 15.34 5.68 -5.28
CA VAL A 129 15.27 4.92 -6.53
C VAL A 129 16.52 4.06 -6.65
N VAL A 130 16.32 2.75 -6.79
CA VAL A 130 17.41 1.78 -6.88
C VAL A 130 17.44 1.07 -8.23
N GLY A 131 16.44 1.26 -9.08
CA GLY A 131 16.39 0.63 -10.39
C GLY A 131 15.17 1.03 -11.17
N ARG A 132 15.01 0.37 -12.33
CA ARG A 132 13.91 0.63 -13.25
C ARG A 132 13.52 -0.69 -13.91
N ARG A 133 12.23 -0.94 -14.04
CA ARG A 133 11.71 -2.08 -14.79
C ARG A 133 11.02 -1.55 -16.04
N LYS A 134 11.58 -1.82 -17.20
CA LYS A 134 11.09 -1.29 -18.47
C LYS A 134 9.77 -1.96 -18.83
N ASN A 135 8.78 -1.14 -19.23
CA ASN A 135 7.48 -1.62 -19.71
C ASN A 135 6.79 -2.54 -18.71
N TYR A 136 6.97 -2.28 -17.42
CA TYR A 136 6.45 -3.11 -16.35
C TYR A 136 4.93 -3.06 -16.25
N TYR A 137 4.34 -1.86 -16.43
CA TYR A 137 2.89 -1.68 -16.32
C TYR A 137 2.21 -1.76 -17.68
N GLU A 138 0.95 -2.22 -17.63
CA GLU A 138 0.03 -2.18 -18.76
C GLU A 138 -1.04 -1.13 -18.48
N LEU A 139 -1.75 -0.67 -19.50
CA LEU A 139 -2.94 0.17 -19.45
C LEU A 139 -2.78 1.45 -18.58
N PRO A 140 -1.92 2.40 -18.94
CA PRO A 140 -1.06 2.40 -20.11
C PRO A 140 0.25 1.68 -19.84
N LYS A 141 0.94 1.34 -20.92
CA LYS A 141 2.27 0.75 -20.82
C LYS A 141 3.23 1.82 -20.32
N GLU A 142 3.98 1.48 -19.30
CA GLU A 142 4.83 2.45 -18.64
C GLU A 142 5.92 1.73 -17.85
N ASP A 143 7.07 2.38 -17.69
CA ASP A 143 8.14 1.85 -16.85
C ASP A 143 7.76 1.97 -15.38
N ALA A 144 8.30 1.09 -14.57
CA ALA A 144 8.27 1.20 -13.13
C ALA A 144 9.61 1.71 -12.64
N LEU A 145 9.59 2.61 -11.67
CA LEU A 145 10.76 2.87 -10.85
C LEU A 145 10.76 1.84 -9.72
N LEU A 146 11.92 1.27 -9.46
CA LEU A 146 12.10 0.40 -8.31
C LEU A 146 12.67 1.25 -7.19
N MET A 147 11.97 1.32 -6.08
CA MET A 147 12.41 2.09 -4.93
C MET A 147 12.67 1.15 -3.76
N GLY A 148 13.68 1.48 -2.99
CA GLY A 148 14.05 0.64 -1.86
C GLY A 148 14.44 1.42 -0.63
N ARG A 149 14.32 0.76 0.52
CA ARG A 149 14.74 1.32 1.80
C ARG A 149 15.32 0.24 2.68
N GLN A 150 16.44 0.56 3.30
CA GLN A 150 17.04 -0.28 4.35
C GLN A 150 16.46 0.15 5.69
N LEU A 151 16.07 -0.81 6.51
CA LEU A 151 15.52 -0.53 7.83
C LEU A 151 16.56 -0.65 8.94
N ILE A 152 17.74 -1.14 8.58
CA ILE A 152 18.84 -1.26 9.54
C ILE A 152 20.07 -0.60 8.98
#